data_b951e4d5140f1d7943b6628976d1d4f2
#
_entry.id   b951e4d5140f1d7943b6628976d1d4f2
#
_cell.length_a   1.000
_cell.length_b   1.000
_cell.length_c   1.000
_cell.angle_alpha   90.00
_cell.angle_beta   90.00
_cell.angle_gamma   90.00
#
_symmetry.space_group_name_H-M   'P 1'
#
loop_
_entity.id
_entity.type
_entity.pdbx_description
1 polymer ?
#
loop_
_entity_poly.entity_id
_entity_poly.type
_entity_poly.pdbx_seq_one_letter_code
_entity_poly.pdbx_strand_id
1 'polypeptide(L)'
;MEENEAVCWGQKLAKELKVVLPISFYEKEVNNLYNSVACIDADGDLVGVYRKTHIPDDHYYQEKFYFTPGDTGFRVFDTRYGKIGVGICWDQWFPETARCMALEGAELLFYPTAIGSEPILACDSMPHWRRCMQGHAAMNLMPVIAANRIGREEVKPCVENGGQESSLIFYGSSFITDETGELLQTASRDQEEILTETFDLDELAAKRLEWGLFRDRRPKCYGKITE
;
A
#
# COMPACT_ATOMS: atom_id res chain seq x y z
N MET A 1 -12.39 -14.87 8.50
CA MET A 1 -11.77 -13.59 8.91
C MET A 1 -11.68 -13.47 10.43
N GLU A 2 -12.74 -13.71 11.16
CA GLU A 2 -12.79 -13.62 12.64
C GLU A 2 -11.82 -14.55 13.39
N GLU A 3 -11.28 -15.56 12.72
CA GLU A 3 -10.30 -16.52 13.27
C GLU A 3 -8.87 -16.29 12.78
N ASN A 4 -8.60 -15.25 11.96
CA ASN A 4 -7.25 -14.99 11.48
C ASN A 4 -6.37 -14.43 12.62
N GLU A 5 -5.28 -15.12 12.91
CA GLU A 5 -4.40 -14.78 14.06
C GLU A 5 -3.82 -13.38 13.96
N ALA A 6 -3.41 -12.92 12.76
CA ALA A 6 -2.85 -11.59 12.57
C ALA A 6 -3.90 -10.50 12.79
N VAL A 7 -5.14 -10.71 12.33
CA VAL A 7 -6.25 -9.78 12.55
C VAL A 7 -6.61 -9.73 14.03
N CYS A 8 -6.77 -10.88 14.68
CA CYS A 8 -7.06 -10.95 16.12
C CYS A 8 -5.97 -10.30 16.99
N TRP A 9 -4.71 -10.48 16.61
CA TRP A 9 -3.59 -9.82 17.27
C TRP A 9 -3.65 -8.31 17.06
N GLY A 10 -3.88 -7.86 15.83
CA GLY A 10 -4.00 -6.44 15.49
C GLY A 10 -5.14 -5.75 16.26
N GLN A 11 -6.30 -6.40 16.41
CA GLN A 11 -7.43 -5.87 17.17
C GLN A 11 -7.09 -5.63 18.65
N LYS A 12 -6.38 -6.58 19.27
CA LYS A 12 -5.93 -6.43 20.66
C LYS A 12 -4.94 -5.28 20.78
N LEU A 13 -3.97 -5.21 19.88
CA LEU A 13 -2.92 -4.20 19.89
C LEU A 13 -3.48 -2.80 19.61
N ALA A 14 -4.35 -2.66 18.60
CA ALA A 14 -4.99 -1.40 18.27
C ALA A 14 -5.75 -0.82 19.47
N LYS A 15 -6.52 -1.66 20.14
CA LYS A 15 -7.27 -1.29 21.36
C LYS A 15 -6.37 -0.90 22.52
N GLU A 16 -5.30 -1.66 22.78
CA GLU A 16 -4.37 -1.40 23.86
C GLU A 16 -3.62 -0.09 23.66
N LEU A 17 -3.10 0.14 22.44
CA LEU A 17 -2.30 1.31 22.11
C LEU A 17 -3.14 2.51 21.66
N LYS A 18 -4.43 2.33 21.40
CA LYS A 18 -5.35 3.34 20.84
C LYS A 18 -4.86 3.90 19.51
N VAL A 19 -4.46 3.01 18.60
CA VAL A 19 -3.96 3.33 17.27
C VAL A 19 -4.79 2.65 16.19
N VAL A 20 -4.82 3.23 14.99
CA VAL A 20 -5.37 2.59 13.81
C VAL A 20 -4.29 1.70 13.18
N LEU A 21 -4.62 0.45 12.87
CA LEU A 21 -3.69 -0.52 12.30
C LEU A 21 -4.21 -1.13 11.00
N PRO A 22 -3.61 -0.82 9.85
CA PRO A 22 -3.72 -1.63 8.64
C PRO A 22 -2.88 -2.90 8.78
N ILE A 23 -3.52 -4.06 8.79
CA ILE A 23 -2.87 -5.37 8.96
C ILE A 23 -3.00 -6.19 7.69
N SER A 24 -1.87 -6.46 7.03
CA SER A 24 -1.84 -7.37 5.88
C SER A 24 -1.98 -8.82 6.31
N PHE A 25 -2.81 -9.59 5.61
CA PHE A 25 -3.00 -11.00 5.89
C PHE A 25 -3.36 -11.81 4.64
N TYR A 26 -3.08 -13.10 4.71
CA TYR A 26 -3.51 -14.08 3.73
C TYR A 26 -4.97 -14.45 4.01
N GLU A 27 -5.87 -14.05 3.13
CA GLU A 27 -7.30 -14.29 3.28
C GLU A 27 -7.72 -15.52 2.48
N LYS A 28 -8.46 -16.42 3.14
CA LYS A 28 -9.18 -17.51 2.48
C LYS A 28 -10.68 -17.28 2.60
N GLU A 29 -11.35 -17.19 1.48
CA GLU A 29 -12.80 -17.11 1.40
C GLU A 29 -13.35 -18.22 0.50
N VAL A 30 -14.01 -19.20 1.10
CA VAL A 30 -14.52 -20.41 0.44
C VAL A 30 -13.41 -21.08 -0.38
N ASN A 31 -13.37 -20.85 -1.69
CA ASN A 31 -12.41 -21.44 -2.64
C ASN A 31 -11.43 -20.40 -3.20
N ASN A 32 -11.53 -19.15 -2.80
CA ASN A 32 -10.66 -18.07 -3.26
C ASN A 32 -9.65 -17.67 -2.19
N LEU A 33 -8.48 -17.26 -2.64
CA LEU A 33 -7.40 -16.77 -1.81
C LEU A 33 -7.10 -15.34 -2.21
N TYR A 34 -6.97 -14.43 -1.22
CA TYR A 34 -6.73 -13.02 -1.44
C TYR A 34 -5.54 -12.52 -0.64
N ASN A 35 -4.82 -11.57 -1.21
CA ASN A 35 -3.87 -10.73 -0.50
C ASN A 35 -4.66 -9.53 0.03
N SER A 36 -4.83 -9.43 1.34
CA SER A 36 -5.80 -8.51 1.96
C SER A 36 -5.18 -7.66 3.05
N VAL A 37 -5.78 -6.49 3.28
CA VAL A 37 -5.52 -5.63 4.43
C VAL A 37 -6.81 -5.46 5.22
N ALA A 38 -6.76 -5.80 6.51
CA ALA A 38 -7.78 -5.45 7.48
C ALA A 38 -7.43 -4.09 8.09
N CYS A 39 -8.35 -3.13 8.02
CA CYS A 39 -8.21 -1.86 8.74
C CYS A 39 -8.91 -1.98 10.09
N ILE A 40 -8.14 -1.79 11.17
CA ILE A 40 -8.60 -1.92 12.55
C ILE A 40 -8.53 -0.54 13.20
N ASP A 41 -9.64 -0.10 13.80
CA ASP A 41 -9.70 1.20 14.47
C ASP A 41 -9.11 1.15 15.90
N ALA A 42 -8.93 2.30 16.48
CA ALA A 42 -8.30 2.53 17.78
C ALA A 42 -9.04 1.92 18.98
N ASP A 43 -10.27 1.47 18.82
CA ASP A 43 -11.03 0.68 19.81
C ASP A 43 -10.89 -0.84 19.62
N GLY A 44 -10.19 -1.27 18.56
CA GLY A 44 -9.98 -2.65 18.18
C GLY A 44 -11.07 -3.20 17.24
N ASP A 45 -12.00 -2.38 16.81
CA ASP A 45 -13.04 -2.81 15.87
C ASP A 45 -12.50 -2.87 14.44
N LEU A 46 -12.95 -3.88 13.69
CA LEU A 46 -12.63 -4.02 12.28
C LEU A 46 -13.48 -3.04 11.46
N VAL A 47 -12.86 -2.00 10.89
CA VAL A 47 -13.53 -1.02 10.01
C VAL A 47 -13.91 -1.65 8.68
N GLY A 48 -13.01 -2.49 8.14
CA GLY A 48 -13.25 -3.17 6.87
C GLY A 48 -12.02 -3.87 6.33
N VAL A 49 -12.18 -4.46 5.15
CA VAL A 49 -11.10 -5.17 4.44
C VAL A 49 -10.98 -4.65 3.02
N TYR A 50 -9.75 -4.47 2.57
CA TYR A 50 -9.38 -4.26 1.18
C TYR A 50 -8.67 -5.50 0.65
N ARG A 51 -9.10 -6.01 -0.49
CA ARG A 51 -8.45 -7.09 -1.24
C ARG A 51 -7.64 -6.48 -2.38
N LYS A 52 -6.37 -6.81 -2.46
CA LYS A 52 -5.42 -6.28 -3.47
C LYS A 52 -5.99 -6.41 -4.88
N THR A 53 -6.15 -5.27 -5.55
CA THR A 53 -6.77 -5.20 -6.88
C THR A 53 -5.83 -5.71 -7.96
N HIS A 54 -4.57 -5.24 -7.95
CA HIS A 54 -3.60 -5.57 -8.98
C HIS A 54 -2.65 -6.66 -8.47
N ILE A 55 -2.74 -7.85 -9.07
CA ILE A 55 -1.91 -9.00 -8.71
C ILE A 55 -0.76 -9.11 -9.71
N PRO A 56 0.51 -8.97 -9.27
CA PRO A 56 1.66 -9.14 -10.16
C PRO A 56 1.83 -10.59 -10.60
N ASP A 57 2.46 -10.77 -11.75
CA ASP A 57 2.85 -12.06 -12.29
C ASP A 57 4.13 -11.91 -13.10
N ASP A 58 5.21 -11.68 -12.41
CA ASP A 58 6.53 -11.55 -13.00
C ASP A 58 7.54 -12.41 -12.25
N HIS A 59 8.74 -12.52 -12.79
CA HIS A 59 9.82 -13.30 -12.21
C HIS A 59 10.04 -12.86 -10.75
N TYR A 60 10.04 -13.82 -9.83
CA TYR A 60 10.08 -13.66 -8.37
C TYR A 60 8.80 -13.06 -7.71
N TYR A 61 7.82 -12.61 -8.48
CA TYR A 61 6.55 -12.07 -7.97
C TYR A 61 5.35 -12.79 -8.57
N GLN A 62 5.34 -14.13 -8.51
CA GLN A 62 4.28 -15.00 -9.08
C GLN A 62 3.05 -15.04 -8.15
N GLU A 63 2.53 -13.89 -7.79
CA GLU A 63 1.38 -13.81 -6.88
C GLU A 63 0.09 -14.37 -7.51
N LYS A 64 -0.06 -14.35 -8.85
CA LYS A 64 -1.22 -14.93 -9.53
C LYS A 64 -1.37 -16.44 -9.37
N PHE A 65 -0.31 -17.13 -8.98
CA PHE A 65 -0.39 -18.54 -8.63
C PHE A 65 -1.21 -18.76 -7.36
N TYR A 66 -1.19 -17.80 -6.44
CA TYR A 66 -1.82 -17.91 -5.12
C TYR A 66 -3.12 -17.12 -5.02
N PHE A 67 -3.17 -15.92 -5.58
CA PHE A 67 -4.22 -14.95 -5.28
C PHE A 67 -5.15 -14.66 -6.45
N THR A 68 -6.42 -14.60 -6.13
CA THR A 68 -7.46 -14.02 -6.98
C THR A 68 -7.38 -12.50 -6.89
N PRO A 69 -7.55 -11.76 -8.01
CA PRO A 69 -7.72 -10.30 -7.95
C PRO A 69 -8.84 -9.88 -7.00
N GLY A 70 -8.59 -8.82 -6.24
CA GLY A 70 -9.55 -8.32 -5.26
C GLY A 70 -10.85 -7.82 -5.92
N ASP A 71 -11.95 -8.05 -5.24
CA ASP A 71 -13.31 -7.73 -5.66
C ASP A 71 -13.99 -6.66 -4.79
N THR A 72 -13.25 -6.09 -3.83
CA THR A 72 -13.77 -5.05 -2.93
C THR A 72 -13.85 -3.66 -3.58
N GLY A 73 -13.24 -3.46 -4.73
CA GLY A 73 -12.92 -2.14 -5.25
C GLY A 73 -11.87 -1.44 -4.38
N PHE A 74 -11.46 -0.24 -4.78
CA PHE A 74 -10.63 0.60 -3.92
C PHE A 74 -11.44 1.08 -2.72
N ARG A 75 -10.83 1.07 -1.53
CA ARG A 75 -11.53 1.40 -0.30
C ARG A 75 -10.84 2.49 0.49
N VAL A 76 -11.66 3.34 1.08
CA VAL A 76 -11.27 4.31 2.10
C VAL A 76 -11.91 3.91 3.42
N PHE A 77 -11.13 3.92 4.48
CA PHE A 77 -11.56 3.54 5.81
C PHE A 77 -11.73 4.81 6.65
N ASP A 78 -12.94 5.01 7.15
CA ASP A 78 -13.27 6.11 8.06
C ASP A 78 -12.91 5.68 9.48
N THR A 79 -11.82 6.21 9.99
CA THR A 79 -11.26 5.82 11.29
C THR A 79 -11.39 6.95 12.30
N ARG A 80 -11.11 6.64 13.56
CA ARG A 80 -11.11 7.66 14.63
C ARG A 80 -10.21 8.86 14.34
N TYR A 81 -9.12 8.68 13.59
CA TYR A 81 -8.10 9.72 13.40
C TYR A 81 -8.04 10.30 11.99
N GLY A 82 -8.95 9.90 11.12
CA GLY A 82 -9.04 10.37 9.75
C GLY A 82 -9.36 9.28 8.75
N LYS A 83 -9.56 9.68 7.50
CA LYS A 83 -9.89 8.77 6.39
C LYS A 83 -8.63 8.30 5.70
N ILE A 84 -8.36 7.00 5.74
CA ILE A 84 -7.17 6.43 5.14
C ILE A 84 -7.50 5.53 3.96
N GLY A 85 -6.73 5.66 2.88
CA GLY A 85 -6.66 4.71 1.79
C GLY A 85 -5.49 3.75 1.99
N VAL A 86 -5.65 2.48 1.59
CA VAL A 86 -4.57 1.50 1.65
C VAL A 86 -4.51 0.73 0.33
N GLY A 87 -3.43 0.92 -0.45
CA GLY A 87 -3.12 0.12 -1.62
C GLY A 87 -1.99 -0.87 -1.29
N ILE A 88 -2.06 -2.09 -1.80
CA ILE A 88 -1.09 -3.14 -1.45
C ILE A 88 -0.05 -3.29 -2.55
N CYS A 89 1.22 -3.02 -2.25
CA CYS A 89 2.40 -3.30 -3.08
C CYS A 89 2.20 -2.92 -4.55
N TRP A 90 1.86 -3.87 -5.44
CA TRP A 90 1.70 -3.64 -6.88
C TRP A 90 0.68 -2.56 -7.23
N ASP A 91 -0.33 -2.30 -6.38
CA ASP A 91 -1.29 -1.20 -6.55
C ASP A 91 -0.61 0.17 -6.63
N GLN A 92 0.59 0.30 -6.06
CA GLN A 92 1.38 1.54 -6.04
C GLN A 92 1.87 2.01 -7.43
N TRP A 93 1.83 1.14 -8.45
CA TRP A 93 2.23 1.49 -9.81
C TRP A 93 1.09 2.08 -10.64
N PHE A 94 -0.14 1.99 -10.14
CA PHE A 94 -1.35 2.39 -10.84
C PHE A 94 -1.87 3.72 -10.27
N PRO A 95 -1.81 4.83 -11.04
CA PRO A 95 -2.32 6.12 -10.59
C PRO A 95 -3.81 6.10 -10.28
N GLU A 96 -4.56 5.17 -10.88
CA GLU A 96 -5.98 4.94 -10.62
C GLU A 96 -6.23 4.58 -9.16
N THR A 97 -5.37 3.79 -8.52
CA THR A 97 -5.48 3.43 -7.09
C THR A 97 -5.52 4.68 -6.22
N ALA A 98 -4.53 5.54 -6.35
CA ALA A 98 -4.45 6.78 -5.56
C ALA A 98 -5.59 7.74 -5.89
N ARG A 99 -5.93 7.88 -7.18
CA ARG A 99 -6.99 8.80 -7.61
C ARG A 99 -8.37 8.34 -7.15
N CYS A 100 -8.70 7.07 -7.23
CA CYS A 100 -9.98 6.55 -6.76
C CYS A 100 -10.12 6.75 -5.25
N MET A 101 -9.10 6.38 -4.46
CA MET A 101 -9.13 6.58 -3.01
C MET A 101 -9.23 8.06 -2.62
N ALA A 102 -8.52 8.96 -3.32
CA ALA A 102 -8.63 10.39 -3.09
C ALA A 102 -10.03 10.94 -3.41
N LEU A 103 -10.69 10.40 -4.44
CA LEU A 103 -12.07 10.77 -4.80
C LEU A 103 -13.10 10.24 -3.80
N GLU A 104 -12.80 9.13 -3.13
CA GLU A 104 -13.61 8.59 -2.02
C GLU A 104 -13.32 9.30 -0.69
N GLY A 105 -12.41 10.28 -0.70
CA GLY A 105 -12.16 11.15 0.44
C GLY A 105 -10.99 10.73 1.33
N ALA A 106 -10.08 9.88 0.85
CA ALA A 106 -8.86 9.58 1.60
C ALA A 106 -8.06 10.86 1.88
N GLU A 107 -7.61 11.00 3.12
CA GLU A 107 -6.78 12.10 3.60
C GLU A 107 -5.30 11.70 3.62
N LEU A 108 -5.02 10.44 3.91
CA LEU A 108 -3.70 9.82 3.88
C LEU A 108 -3.76 8.52 3.06
N LEU A 109 -2.67 8.20 2.37
CA LEU A 109 -2.57 6.99 1.55
C LEU A 109 -1.39 6.13 2.00
N PHE A 110 -1.67 4.87 2.34
CA PHE A 110 -0.69 3.90 2.79
C PHE A 110 -0.40 2.85 1.72
N TYR A 111 0.88 2.51 1.56
CA TYR A 111 1.35 1.43 0.69
C TYR A 111 2.23 0.46 1.46
N PRO A 112 1.66 -0.55 2.15
CA PRO A 112 2.45 -1.68 2.62
C PRO A 112 2.97 -2.47 1.41
N THR A 113 4.28 -2.74 1.39
CA THR A 113 4.91 -3.34 0.21
C THR A 113 6.09 -4.25 0.56
N ALA A 114 6.40 -5.16 -0.36
CA ALA A 114 7.60 -5.96 -0.38
C ALA A 114 8.17 -5.95 -1.80
N ILE A 115 8.96 -4.92 -2.11
CA ILE A 115 9.62 -4.75 -3.41
C ILE A 115 11.13 -4.68 -3.23
N GLY A 116 11.86 -5.26 -4.18
CA GLY A 116 13.30 -5.34 -4.12
C GLY A 116 13.96 -5.23 -5.49
N SER A 117 15.28 -5.38 -5.48
CA SER A 117 16.10 -5.49 -6.68
C SER A 117 16.20 -6.94 -7.08
N GLU A 118 15.76 -7.23 -8.27
CA GLU A 118 15.87 -8.56 -8.85
C GLU A 118 17.27 -8.75 -9.43
N PRO A 119 17.97 -9.82 -9.08
CA PRO A 119 19.35 -10.05 -9.57
C PRO A 119 19.48 -10.12 -11.10
N ILE A 120 18.38 -10.44 -11.79
CA ILE A 120 18.35 -10.56 -13.26
C ILE A 120 18.23 -9.19 -13.94
N LEU A 121 17.56 -8.24 -13.30
CA LEU A 121 17.43 -6.89 -13.81
C LEU A 121 18.64 -6.06 -13.37
N ALA A 122 19.51 -5.70 -14.31
CA ALA A 122 20.65 -4.84 -14.05
C ALA A 122 20.25 -3.37 -13.76
N CYS A 123 19.10 -3.18 -13.09
CA CYS A 123 18.61 -1.84 -12.75
C CYS A 123 18.14 -1.77 -11.29
N ASP A 124 18.39 -0.62 -10.67
CA ASP A 124 17.82 -0.28 -9.36
C ASP A 124 16.47 0.40 -9.56
N SER A 125 15.38 -0.33 -9.29
CA SER A 125 14.01 0.19 -9.46
C SER A 125 13.58 1.16 -8.35
N MET A 126 14.31 1.26 -7.23
CA MET A 126 13.91 2.07 -6.08
C MET A 126 13.64 3.54 -6.43
N PRO A 127 14.49 4.25 -7.20
CA PRO A 127 14.20 5.65 -7.55
C PRO A 127 12.96 5.81 -8.43
N HIS A 128 12.65 4.82 -9.28
CA HIS A 128 11.42 4.82 -10.08
C HIS A 128 10.20 4.58 -9.18
N TRP A 129 10.24 3.56 -8.37
CA TRP A 129 9.22 3.23 -7.38
C TRP A 129 8.84 4.45 -6.52
N ARG A 130 9.82 5.12 -5.93
CA ARG A 130 9.62 6.31 -5.09
C ARG A 130 8.95 7.45 -5.87
N ARG A 131 9.43 7.74 -7.10
CA ARG A 131 8.86 8.82 -7.93
C ARG A 131 7.40 8.59 -8.28
N CYS A 132 6.98 7.35 -8.52
CA CYS A 132 5.57 7.05 -8.77
C CYS A 132 4.69 7.48 -7.61
N MET A 133 5.08 7.13 -6.38
CA MET A 133 4.29 7.48 -5.19
C MET A 133 4.39 8.95 -4.78
N GLN A 134 5.54 9.60 -5.01
CA GLN A 134 5.63 11.06 -4.92
C GLN A 134 4.65 11.74 -5.90
N GLY A 135 4.53 11.19 -7.12
CA GLY A 135 3.52 11.63 -8.09
C GLY A 135 2.08 11.41 -7.59
N HIS A 136 1.80 10.30 -6.92
CA HIS A 136 0.50 10.05 -6.32
C HIS A 136 0.16 11.10 -5.25
N ALA A 137 1.11 11.45 -4.38
CA ALA A 137 0.93 12.50 -3.38
C ALA A 137 0.64 13.84 -4.06
N ALA A 138 1.53 14.29 -4.93
CA ALA A 138 1.45 15.58 -5.61
C ALA A 138 0.17 15.75 -6.45
N MET A 139 -0.22 14.73 -7.21
CA MET A 139 -1.40 14.79 -8.08
C MET A 139 -2.73 14.70 -7.32
N ASN A 140 -2.73 14.26 -6.06
CA ASN A 140 -3.91 14.13 -5.24
C ASN A 140 -3.92 15.05 -4.02
N LEU A 141 -2.86 15.84 -3.80
CA LEU A 141 -2.67 16.67 -2.62
C LEU A 141 -2.95 15.88 -1.35
N MET A 142 -2.28 14.74 -1.23
CA MET A 142 -2.51 13.75 -0.19
C MET A 142 -1.19 13.08 0.20
N PRO A 143 -0.76 13.17 1.46
CA PRO A 143 0.45 12.51 1.90
C PRO A 143 0.44 11.00 1.61
N VAL A 144 1.60 10.47 1.24
CA VAL A 144 1.82 9.05 0.99
C VAL A 144 2.80 8.48 2.01
N ILE A 145 2.41 7.37 2.61
CA ILE A 145 3.20 6.62 3.57
C ILE A 145 3.50 5.24 2.96
N ALA A 146 4.75 5.00 2.58
CA ALA A 146 5.17 3.74 1.99
C ALA A 146 6.07 2.97 2.96
N ALA A 147 5.64 1.78 3.34
CA ALA A 147 6.40 0.87 4.19
C ALA A 147 6.88 -0.32 3.36
N ASN A 148 8.20 -0.45 3.20
CA ASN A 148 8.80 -1.53 2.44
C ASN A 148 9.66 -2.43 3.30
N ARG A 149 9.70 -3.71 2.92
CA ARG A 149 10.52 -4.74 3.51
C ARG A 149 12.01 -4.50 3.26
N ILE A 150 12.86 -4.98 4.16
CA ILE A 150 14.32 -5.06 4.02
C ILE A 150 14.79 -6.52 4.02
N GLY A 151 16.03 -6.72 3.62
CA GLY A 151 16.73 -7.99 3.73
C GLY A 151 16.73 -8.81 2.44
N ARG A 152 17.42 -9.94 2.50
CA ARG A 152 17.59 -10.87 1.37
C ARG A 152 16.81 -12.14 1.61
N GLU A 153 16.08 -12.57 0.61
CA GLU A 153 15.52 -13.91 0.51
C GLU A 153 16.25 -14.72 -0.52
N GLU A 154 16.54 -15.97 -0.20
CA GLU A 154 17.17 -16.94 -1.08
C GLU A 154 16.32 -18.20 -1.17
N VAL A 155 16.03 -18.61 -2.38
CA VAL A 155 15.43 -19.91 -2.67
C VAL A 155 16.56 -20.83 -3.11
N LYS A 156 16.89 -21.80 -2.26
CA LYS A 156 17.91 -22.83 -2.58
C LYS A 156 17.31 -23.91 -3.45
N PRO A 157 18.08 -24.43 -4.42
CA PRO A 157 17.60 -25.53 -5.25
C PRO A 157 17.32 -26.77 -4.40
N CYS A 158 16.16 -27.36 -4.59
CA CYS A 158 15.75 -28.65 -4.01
C CYS A 158 14.88 -29.42 -5.00
N VAL A 159 14.55 -30.66 -4.68
CA VAL A 159 13.72 -31.51 -5.56
C VAL A 159 12.31 -30.92 -5.70
N GLU A 160 11.76 -30.40 -4.62
CA GLU A 160 10.39 -29.88 -4.53
C GLU A 160 10.19 -28.62 -5.39
N ASN A 161 11.23 -27.82 -5.59
CA ASN A 161 11.16 -26.62 -6.45
C ASN A 161 11.75 -26.85 -7.86
N GLY A 162 11.99 -28.09 -8.24
CA GLY A 162 12.55 -28.44 -9.54
C GLY A 162 14.00 -28.00 -9.75
N GLY A 163 14.77 -27.81 -8.68
CA GLY A 163 16.16 -27.34 -8.73
C GLY A 163 16.31 -25.85 -8.99
N GLN A 164 15.24 -25.07 -8.84
CA GLN A 164 15.27 -23.62 -9.04
C GLN A 164 16.08 -22.91 -7.95
N GLU A 165 16.99 -22.03 -8.36
CA GLU A 165 17.73 -21.13 -7.50
C GLU A 165 17.35 -19.70 -7.81
N SER A 166 17.05 -18.92 -6.79
CA SER A 166 16.74 -17.49 -6.94
C SER A 166 17.09 -16.71 -5.69
N SER A 167 17.27 -15.41 -5.82
CA SER A 167 17.38 -14.50 -4.69
C SER A 167 16.76 -13.14 -5.00
N LEU A 168 16.22 -12.50 -3.97
CA LEU A 168 15.66 -11.16 -4.03
C LEU A 168 16.17 -10.35 -2.85
N ILE A 169 16.62 -9.12 -3.09
CA ILE A 169 17.02 -8.19 -2.06
C ILE A 169 15.96 -7.11 -1.95
N PHE A 170 15.17 -7.13 -0.89
CA PHE A 170 14.25 -6.04 -0.57
C PHE A 170 15.03 -4.82 -0.15
N TYR A 171 14.80 -3.70 -0.84
CA TYR A 171 15.66 -2.51 -0.73
C TYR A 171 15.18 -1.47 0.30
N GLY A 172 14.26 -1.83 1.22
CA GLY A 172 13.79 -0.92 2.25
C GLY A 172 13.36 0.42 1.70
N SER A 173 14.04 1.47 2.10
CA SER A 173 13.80 2.82 1.59
C SER A 173 12.37 3.33 1.81
N SER A 174 11.71 2.84 2.87
CA SER A 174 10.40 3.33 3.33
C SER A 174 10.41 4.85 3.46
N PHE A 175 9.29 5.51 3.25
CA PHE A 175 9.25 6.96 3.29
C PHE A 175 7.87 7.51 3.61
N ILE A 176 7.86 8.79 4.02
CA ILE A 176 6.67 9.61 4.20
C ILE A 176 6.84 10.86 3.34
N THR A 177 5.82 11.21 2.56
CA THR A 177 5.76 12.48 1.82
C THR A 177 4.78 13.45 2.46
N ASP A 178 4.92 14.73 2.14
CA ASP A 178 3.84 15.69 2.28
C ASP A 178 2.81 15.56 1.14
N GLU A 179 1.83 16.44 1.11
CA GLU A 179 0.78 16.50 0.10
C GLU A 179 1.28 16.95 -1.29
N THR A 180 2.47 17.53 -1.37
CA THR A 180 3.09 17.96 -2.64
C THR A 180 4.00 16.89 -3.24
N GLY A 181 4.25 15.80 -2.49
CA GLY A 181 5.14 14.72 -2.86
C GLY A 181 6.60 14.95 -2.44
N GLU A 182 6.90 15.98 -1.64
CA GLU A 182 8.21 16.15 -1.04
C GLU A 182 8.44 15.10 0.05
N LEU A 183 9.66 14.57 0.11
CA LEU A 183 10.04 13.55 1.10
C LEU A 183 10.29 14.22 2.46
N LEU A 184 9.42 13.94 3.43
CA LEU A 184 9.60 14.40 4.81
C LEU A 184 10.54 13.47 5.59
N GLN A 185 10.37 12.17 5.38
CA GLN A 185 11.14 11.12 6.06
C GLN A 185 11.53 10.04 5.06
N THR A 186 12.72 9.46 5.23
CA THR A 186 13.20 8.34 4.42
C THR A 186 14.03 7.41 5.29
N ALA A 187 13.67 6.12 5.30
CA ALA A 187 14.45 5.06 5.92
C ALA A 187 15.61 4.61 5.02
N SER A 188 16.59 3.96 5.62
CA SER A 188 17.69 3.30 4.94
C SER A 188 17.22 2.10 4.10
N ARG A 189 18.16 1.51 3.37
CA ARG A 189 17.87 0.34 2.53
C ARG A 189 17.91 -0.98 3.28
N ASP A 190 18.58 -1.04 4.40
CA ASP A 190 19.03 -2.28 5.03
C ASP A 190 18.85 -2.35 6.54
N GLN A 191 18.32 -1.28 7.15
CA GLN A 191 18.06 -1.24 8.59
C GLN A 191 16.56 -1.18 8.88
N GLU A 192 16.17 -1.77 10.01
CA GLU A 192 14.83 -1.57 10.58
C GLU A 192 14.75 -0.19 11.20
N GLU A 193 13.79 0.61 10.76
CA GLU A 193 13.59 1.96 11.24
C GLU A 193 12.10 2.26 11.44
N ILE A 194 11.82 3.17 12.37
CA ILE A 194 10.48 3.71 12.62
C ILE A 194 10.49 5.16 12.15
N LEU A 195 9.67 5.47 11.15
CA LEU A 195 9.42 6.82 10.69
C LEU A 195 8.14 7.36 11.32
N THR A 196 8.18 8.62 11.75
CA THR A 196 7.01 9.28 12.35
C THR A 196 6.84 10.68 11.77
N GLU A 197 5.60 11.04 11.45
CA GLU A 197 5.25 12.37 10.97
C GLU A 197 3.88 12.78 11.50
N THR A 198 3.63 14.08 11.57
CA THR A 198 2.36 14.63 12.04
C THR A 198 1.74 15.48 10.94
N PHE A 199 0.47 15.24 10.65
CA PHE A 199 -0.29 16.00 9.66
C PHE A 199 -1.49 16.69 10.31
N ASP A 200 -1.72 17.94 9.91
CA ASP A 200 -2.96 18.66 10.19
C ASP A 200 -3.95 18.38 9.05
N LEU A 201 -4.96 17.54 9.30
CA LEU A 201 -5.90 17.09 8.28
C LEU A 201 -6.82 18.23 7.80
N ASP A 202 -7.12 19.20 8.65
CA ASP A 202 -7.92 20.37 8.27
C ASP A 202 -7.13 21.29 7.33
N GLU A 203 -5.83 21.48 7.59
CA GLU A 203 -4.93 22.21 6.69
C GLU A 203 -4.79 21.53 5.34
N LEU A 204 -4.61 20.21 5.32
CA LEU A 204 -4.56 19.41 4.08
C LEU A 204 -5.85 19.53 3.27
N ALA A 205 -7.02 19.48 3.94
CA ALA A 205 -8.31 19.65 3.29
C ALA A 205 -8.46 21.05 2.68
N ALA A 206 -8.04 22.10 3.39
CA ALA A 206 -8.04 23.48 2.89
C ALA A 206 -7.16 23.64 1.64
N LYS A 207 -5.92 23.18 1.69
CA LYS A 207 -4.97 23.21 0.55
C LYS A 207 -5.53 22.48 -0.68
N ARG A 208 -6.18 21.33 -0.48
CA ARG A 208 -6.80 20.54 -1.56
C ARG A 208 -7.94 21.31 -2.24
N LEU A 209 -8.75 22.07 -1.47
CA LEU A 209 -9.82 22.90 -2.01
C LEU A 209 -9.26 24.12 -2.75
N GLU A 210 -8.27 24.80 -2.20
CA GLU A 210 -7.67 26.02 -2.78
C GLU A 210 -7.00 25.72 -4.14
N TRP A 211 -6.26 24.61 -4.25
CA TRP A 211 -5.56 24.25 -5.48
C TRP A 211 -6.48 23.87 -6.63
N GLY A 212 -7.69 23.42 -6.34
CA GLY A 212 -8.76 23.19 -7.32
C GLY A 212 -8.59 21.99 -8.26
N LEU A 213 -7.63 21.09 -8.04
CA LEU A 213 -7.39 19.93 -8.92
C LEU A 213 -8.63 19.05 -9.08
N PHE A 214 -9.39 18.83 -8.03
CA PHE A 214 -10.60 18.00 -8.07
C PHE A 214 -11.77 18.70 -8.72
N ARG A 215 -11.91 20.02 -8.52
CA ARG A 215 -12.92 20.88 -9.14
C ARG A 215 -12.79 20.91 -10.67
N ASP A 216 -11.56 21.00 -11.16
CA ASP A 216 -11.24 21.20 -12.56
C ASP A 216 -11.16 19.89 -13.37
N ARG A 217 -11.43 18.74 -12.74
CA ARG A 217 -11.48 17.43 -13.40
C ARG A 217 -12.54 17.40 -14.50
N ARG A 218 -12.22 16.68 -15.56
CA ARG A 218 -13.09 16.50 -16.73
C ARG A 218 -13.40 15.01 -17.00
N PRO A 219 -14.16 14.31 -16.11
CA PRO A 219 -14.38 12.86 -16.19
C PRO A 219 -14.86 12.38 -17.57
N LYS A 220 -15.68 13.19 -18.26
CA LYS A 220 -16.17 12.87 -19.60
C LYS A 220 -15.05 12.71 -20.66
N CYS A 221 -13.83 13.21 -20.38
CA CYS A 221 -12.66 13.09 -21.25
C CYS A 221 -11.80 11.86 -20.93
N TYR A 222 -12.11 11.12 -19.85
CA TYR A 222 -11.26 10.06 -19.34
C TYR A 222 -11.72 8.64 -19.71
N GLY A 223 -12.66 8.50 -20.65
CA GLY A 223 -13.22 7.19 -21.02
C GLY A 223 -12.18 6.14 -21.43
N LYS A 224 -11.07 6.58 -22.04
CA LYS A 224 -9.98 5.67 -22.45
C LYS A 224 -9.30 4.89 -21.30
N ILE A 225 -9.36 5.37 -20.07
CA ILE A 225 -8.77 4.65 -18.91
C ILE A 225 -9.71 3.58 -18.35
N THR A 226 -10.92 3.43 -18.90
CA THR A 226 -11.92 2.44 -18.48
C THR A 226 -12.29 1.44 -19.59
N GLU A 227 -11.59 1.47 -20.72
CA GLU A 227 -11.78 0.56 -21.87
C GLU A 227 -10.89 -0.69 -21.82
#